data_bff4221fa1b48d97dbb170fb7d9675f0
#
_entry.id   bff4221fa1b48d97dbb170fb7d9675f0
#
_cell.length_a   1.000
_cell.length_b   1.000
_cell.length_c   1.000
_cell.angle_alpha   90.00
_cell.angle_beta   90.00
_cell.angle_gamma   90.00
#
_symmetry.space_group_name_H-M   'P 1'
#
loop_
_entity.id
_entity.type
_entity.pdbx_description
1 polymer ?
#
loop_
_entity_poly.entity_id
_entity_poly.type
_entity_poly.pdbx_seq_one_letter_code
_entity_poly.pdbx_strand_id
1 'polypeptide(L)'
;MGLILPVKGVSPVLGEDNWVAPNATIVGDVQTGRQCTIWFNAVVRGDVNSIRIGNYSNIQDGAVVHCTYQKTVTSIGDYVSIAHNAIVHGCTIEDNVLIGMGAIVMDNAYIETGSIVAAGAVVTQGTRVPAGSIYAGNPAKYLKDVSPEAAEVFKRTAYNYVEYASWFSNPTK
;
A
#
# COMPACT_ATOMS: atom_id res chain seq x y z
N MET A 1 -0.85 -16.71 10.89
CA MET A 1 -1.60 -16.17 9.73
C MET A 1 -2.56 -15.12 10.26
N GLY A 2 -2.66 -13.97 9.60
CA GLY A 2 -3.52 -12.88 10.03
C GLY A 2 -5.01 -13.19 9.98
N LEU A 3 -5.84 -12.24 10.39
CA LEU A 3 -7.28 -12.37 10.35
C LEU A 3 -7.79 -12.13 8.93
N ILE A 4 -8.23 -13.18 8.24
CA ILE A 4 -8.76 -13.13 6.86
C ILE A 4 -10.24 -13.47 6.90
N LEU A 5 -11.11 -12.50 6.55
CA LEU A 5 -12.54 -12.63 6.70
C LEU A 5 -13.29 -12.44 5.38
N PRO A 6 -14.25 -13.32 5.05
CA PRO A 6 -15.19 -13.07 3.97
C PRO A 6 -16.23 -12.02 4.36
N VAL A 7 -16.70 -11.25 3.38
CA VAL A 7 -17.86 -10.35 3.51
C VAL A 7 -18.80 -10.57 2.34
N LYS A 8 -20.08 -10.75 2.62
CA LYS A 8 -21.14 -11.00 1.60
C LYS A 8 -20.78 -12.15 0.64
N GLY A 9 -20.12 -13.19 1.16
CA GLY A 9 -19.71 -14.36 0.37
C GLY A 9 -18.43 -14.16 -0.47
N VAL A 10 -17.79 -13.00 -0.42
CA VAL A 10 -16.53 -12.72 -1.09
C VAL A 10 -15.38 -12.82 -0.11
N SER A 11 -14.42 -13.68 -0.39
CA SER A 11 -13.20 -13.88 0.41
C SER A 11 -12.00 -13.21 -0.25
N PRO A 12 -11.03 -12.71 0.56
CA PRO A 12 -9.74 -12.27 0.03
C PRO A 12 -9.01 -13.38 -0.74
N VAL A 13 -8.38 -13.03 -1.85
CA VAL A 13 -7.55 -13.91 -2.67
C VAL A 13 -6.12 -13.40 -2.61
N LEU A 14 -5.25 -14.16 -1.96
CA LEU A 14 -3.84 -13.82 -1.83
C LEU A 14 -3.03 -14.59 -2.89
N GLY A 15 -2.13 -13.89 -3.56
CA GLY A 15 -1.19 -14.50 -4.50
C GLY A 15 -0.14 -15.38 -3.81
N GLU A 16 0.78 -15.92 -4.61
CA GLU A 16 1.83 -16.82 -4.12
C GLU A 16 2.81 -16.12 -3.18
N ASP A 17 3.31 -16.85 -2.20
CA ASP A 17 4.38 -16.46 -1.27
C ASP A 17 4.09 -15.15 -0.51
N ASN A 18 2.84 -14.83 -0.27
CA ASN A 18 2.48 -13.68 0.54
C ASN A 18 2.68 -13.97 2.03
N TRP A 19 3.16 -12.97 2.75
CA TRP A 19 3.26 -13.02 4.20
C TRP A 19 2.27 -12.05 4.86
N VAL A 20 1.54 -12.55 5.85
CA VAL A 20 0.55 -11.76 6.60
C VAL A 20 0.84 -11.90 8.09
N ALA A 21 1.11 -10.79 8.75
CA ALA A 21 1.38 -10.75 10.19
C ALA A 21 0.19 -11.33 10.98
N PRO A 22 0.44 -11.98 12.14
CA PRO A 22 -0.63 -12.66 12.90
C PRO A 22 -1.82 -11.80 13.31
N ASN A 23 -1.62 -10.50 13.45
CA ASN A 23 -2.66 -9.53 13.83
C ASN A 23 -3.02 -8.52 12.73
N ALA A 24 -2.56 -8.74 11.50
CA ALA A 24 -3.07 -8.02 10.35
C ALA A 24 -4.48 -8.50 9.98
N THR A 25 -5.30 -7.61 9.42
CA THR A 25 -6.70 -7.91 9.07
C THR A 25 -6.94 -7.66 7.59
N ILE A 26 -7.42 -8.67 6.87
CA ILE A 26 -7.79 -8.58 5.45
C ILE A 26 -9.24 -9.03 5.28
N VAL A 27 -10.08 -8.19 4.66
CA VAL A 27 -11.52 -8.39 4.65
C VAL A 27 -12.11 -8.21 3.26
N GLY A 28 -12.95 -9.13 2.82
CA GLY A 28 -13.82 -8.98 1.65
C GLY A 28 -13.09 -9.06 0.30
N ASP A 29 -13.49 -8.22 -0.66
CA ASP A 29 -12.96 -8.23 -2.04
C ASP A 29 -11.57 -7.59 -2.13
N VAL A 30 -10.58 -8.33 -1.67
CA VAL A 30 -9.16 -7.99 -1.75
C VAL A 30 -8.45 -9.03 -2.61
N GLN A 31 -7.66 -8.59 -3.59
CA GLN A 31 -6.77 -9.46 -4.33
C GLN A 31 -5.35 -8.90 -4.29
N THR A 32 -4.37 -9.76 -4.01
CA THR A 32 -2.96 -9.41 -4.02
C THR A 32 -2.20 -10.19 -5.09
N GLY A 33 -1.17 -9.60 -5.65
CA GLY A 33 -0.15 -10.30 -6.42
C GLY A 33 0.72 -11.19 -5.52
N ARG A 34 1.84 -11.66 -6.08
CA ARG A 34 2.80 -12.51 -5.36
C ARG A 34 3.72 -11.70 -4.46
N GLN A 35 4.27 -12.36 -3.43
CA GLN A 35 5.30 -11.83 -2.54
C GLN A 35 4.96 -10.48 -1.89
N CYS A 36 3.66 -10.24 -1.66
CA CYS A 36 3.22 -9.10 -0.86
C CYS A 36 3.41 -9.39 0.62
N THR A 37 3.69 -8.34 1.39
CA THR A 37 3.82 -8.46 2.85
C THR A 37 2.87 -7.49 3.55
N ILE A 38 2.05 -8.01 4.48
CA ILE A 38 1.06 -7.22 5.22
C ILE A 38 1.39 -7.33 6.71
N TRP A 39 1.79 -6.21 7.28
CA TRP A 39 2.48 -6.14 8.56
C TRP A 39 1.55 -5.97 9.75
N PHE A 40 2.13 -5.84 10.94
CA PHE A 40 1.37 -5.88 12.20
C PHE A 40 0.36 -4.73 12.30
N ASN A 41 -0.85 -5.04 12.75
CA ASN A 41 -1.98 -4.11 12.86
C ASN A 41 -2.41 -3.44 11.53
N ALA A 42 -1.87 -3.84 10.39
CA ALA A 42 -2.36 -3.33 9.10
C ALA A 42 -3.78 -3.85 8.82
N VAL A 43 -4.61 -2.99 8.21
CA VAL A 43 -5.98 -3.32 7.83
C VAL A 43 -6.18 -3.09 6.34
N VAL A 44 -6.54 -4.14 5.60
CA VAL A 44 -6.92 -4.07 4.18
C VAL A 44 -8.38 -4.52 4.08
N ARG A 45 -9.29 -3.57 3.93
CA ARG A 45 -10.73 -3.84 4.04
C ARG A 45 -11.50 -3.52 2.77
N GLY A 46 -11.76 -4.56 1.96
CA GLY A 46 -12.56 -4.55 0.74
C GLY A 46 -14.01 -4.98 0.97
N ASP A 47 -14.66 -4.49 2.02
CA ASP A 47 -16.04 -4.85 2.40
C ASP A 47 -17.10 -4.07 1.62
N VAL A 48 -16.76 -2.92 1.12
CA VAL A 48 -17.65 -1.99 0.42
C VAL A 48 -17.36 -1.86 -1.07
N ASN A 49 -16.13 -2.12 -1.48
CA ASN A 49 -15.71 -2.17 -2.87
C ASN A 49 -14.34 -2.88 -2.99
N SER A 50 -13.84 -3.05 -4.22
CA SER A 50 -12.65 -3.84 -4.49
C SER A 50 -11.34 -3.14 -4.14
N ILE A 51 -10.37 -3.94 -3.65
CA ILE A 51 -8.98 -3.55 -3.46
C ILE A 51 -8.10 -4.50 -4.27
N ARG A 52 -7.18 -3.96 -5.06
CA ARG A 52 -6.22 -4.70 -5.86
C ARG A 52 -4.81 -4.24 -5.52
N ILE A 53 -3.92 -5.18 -5.24
CA ILE A 53 -2.53 -4.91 -4.85
C ILE A 53 -1.63 -5.73 -5.76
N GLY A 54 -0.68 -5.10 -6.41
CA GLY A 54 0.30 -5.70 -7.29
C GLY A 54 1.36 -6.52 -6.55
N ASN A 55 2.33 -7.00 -7.31
CA ASN A 55 3.40 -7.88 -6.80
C ASN A 55 4.39 -7.11 -5.93
N TYR A 56 5.03 -7.80 -4.97
CA TYR A 56 6.11 -7.27 -4.14
C TYR A 56 5.73 -5.97 -3.38
N SER A 57 4.45 -5.69 -3.22
CA SER A 57 4.01 -4.52 -2.48
C SER A 57 3.88 -4.81 -0.99
N ASN A 58 4.20 -3.83 -0.15
CA ASN A 58 4.17 -3.99 1.30
C ASN A 58 3.22 -2.99 1.94
N ILE A 59 2.40 -3.48 2.85
CA ILE A 59 1.47 -2.70 3.67
C ILE A 59 2.00 -2.78 5.09
N GLN A 60 2.67 -1.71 5.53
CA GLN A 60 3.44 -1.71 6.77
C GLN A 60 2.56 -1.55 8.01
N ASP A 61 3.19 -1.64 9.19
CA ASP A 61 2.48 -1.68 10.47
C ASP A 61 1.51 -0.52 10.64
N GLY A 62 0.28 -0.86 11.04
CA GLY A 62 -0.78 0.10 11.30
C GLY A 62 -1.36 0.81 10.06
N ALA A 63 -0.88 0.51 8.86
CA ALA A 63 -1.43 1.13 7.66
C ALA A 63 -2.85 0.65 7.38
N VAL A 64 -3.68 1.54 6.81
CA VAL A 64 -5.08 1.24 6.47
C VAL A 64 -5.30 1.42 4.98
N VAL A 65 -5.85 0.39 4.32
CA VAL A 65 -6.27 0.43 2.92
C VAL A 65 -7.76 0.17 2.84
N HIS A 66 -8.52 1.12 2.30
CA HIS A 66 -9.97 1.05 2.20
C HIS A 66 -10.49 1.80 0.95
N CYS A 67 -11.80 1.93 0.80
CA CYS A 67 -12.45 2.66 -0.29
C CYS A 67 -13.87 3.12 0.09
N THR A 68 -14.47 4.02 -0.66
CA THR A 68 -15.84 4.49 -0.44
C THR A 68 -16.87 3.58 -1.10
N TYR A 69 -17.90 3.22 -0.35
CA TYR A 69 -19.00 2.35 -0.81
C TYR A 69 -19.58 2.79 -2.15
N GLN A 70 -19.59 1.90 -3.12
CA GLN A 70 -20.08 2.08 -4.48
C GLN A 70 -19.54 3.30 -5.26
N LYS A 71 -18.50 3.97 -4.77
CA LYS A 71 -17.94 5.18 -5.41
C LYS A 71 -16.53 4.99 -5.89
N THR A 72 -15.66 4.40 -5.07
CA THR A 72 -14.24 4.28 -5.40
C THR A 72 -13.74 2.86 -5.17
N VAL A 73 -12.71 2.49 -5.90
CA VAL A 73 -11.90 1.29 -5.70
C VAL A 73 -10.49 1.72 -5.29
N THR A 74 -9.74 0.83 -4.67
CA THR A 74 -8.32 1.08 -4.42
C THR A 74 -7.47 0.14 -5.28
N SER A 75 -6.60 0.72 -6.09
CA SER A 75 -5.66 0.00 -6.94
C SER A 75 -4.24 0.39 -6.58
N ILE A 76 -3.42 -0.59 -6.26
CA ILE A 76 -2.00 -0.43 -5.88
C ILE A 76 -1.19 -1.31 -6.81
N GLY A 77 -0.20 -0.72 -7.49
CA GLY A 77 0.68 -1.38 -8.44
C GLY A 77 1.74 -2.27 -7.80
N ASP A 78 2.74 -2.64 -8.61
CA ASP A 78 3.88 -3.46 -8.21
C ASP A 78 4.94 -2.63 -7.47
N TYR A 79 5.65 -3.27 -6.53
CA TYR A 79 6.77 -2.65 -5.79
C TYR A 79 6.38 -1.37 -5.03
N VAL A 80 5.13 -1.29 -4.57
CA VAL A 80 4.63 -0.15 -3.80
C VAL A 80 4.87 -0.38 -2.32
N SER A 81 5.37 0.65 -1.63
CA SER A 81 5.50 0.66 -0.18
C SER A 81 4.48 1.60 0.44
N ILE A 82 3.52 1.05 1.17
CA ILE A 82 2.60 1.81 2.03
C ILE A 82 3.19 1.80 3.44
N ALA A 83 3.85 2.88 3.81
CA ALA A 83 4.64 2.93 5.05
C ALA A 83 3.76 2.98 6.31
N HIS A 84 4.42 2.84 7.48
CA HIS A 84 3.76 2.72 8.80
C HIS A 84 2.70 3.80 9.02
N ASN A 85 1.52 3.38 9.48
CA ASN A 85 0.37 4.23 9.79
C ASN A 85 -0.15 5.09 8.62
N ALA A 86 0.23 4.82 7.38
CA ALA A 86 -0.34 5.52 6.23
C ALA A 86 -1.79 5.09 5.98
N ILE A 87 -2.59 6.00 5.41
CA ILE A 87 -3.98 5.74 5.00
C ILE A 87 -4.07 5.87 3.49
N VAL A 88 -4.50 4.81 2.82
CA VAL A 88 -4.74 4.76 1.37
C VAL A 88 -6.21 4.47 1.15
N HIS A 89 -6.92 5.42 0.57
CA HIS A 89 -8.38 5.35 0.51
C HIS A 89 -8.90 5.71 -0.88
N GLY A 90 -9.54 4.74 -1.57
CA GLY A 90 -10.28 4.96 -2.79
C GLY A 90 -9.47 5.57 -3.96
N CYS A 91 -8.19 5.26 -4.10
CA CYS A 91 -7.25 5.89 -5.01
C CYS A 91 -6.52 4.89 -5.90
N THR A 92 -5.82 5.40 -6.90
CA THR A 92 -4.92 4.62 -7.76
C THR A 92 -3.47 5.00 -7.48
N ILE A 93 -2.65 3.99 -7.25
CA ILE A 93 -1.20 4.12 -7.05
C ILE A 93 -0.54 3.20 -8.07
N GLU A 94 0.25 3.77 -8.96
CA GLU A 94 1.02 3.01 -9.97
C GLU A 94 2.25 2.33 -9.34
N ASP A 95 3.07 1.71 -10.18
CA ASP A 95 4.23 0.94 -9.75
C ASP A 95 5.36 1.80 -9.16
N ASN A 96 6.19 1.19 -8.32
CA ASN A 96 7.38 1.83 -7.76
C ASN A 96 7.06 3.16 -7.03
N VAL A 97 6.06 3.16 -6.17
CA VAL A 97 5.65 4.33 -5.39
C VAL A 97 5.91 4.10 -3.90
N LEU A 98 6.34 5.17 -3.21
CA LEU A 98 6.43 5.21 -1.76
C LEU A 98 5.37 6.16 -1.20
N ILE A 99 4.45 5.62 -0.41
CA ILE A 99 3.57 6.41 0.47
C ILE A 99 4.21 6.44 1.85
N GLY A 100 4.67 7.62 2.25
CA GLY A 100 5.44 7.83 3.48
C GLY A 100 4.65 7.58 4.75
N MET A 101 5.37 7.40 5.88
CA MET A 101 4.77 7.13 7.20
C MET A 101 3.74 8.18 7.58
N GLY A 102 2.56 7.74 8.00
CA GLY A 102 1.46 8.61 8.41
C GLY A 102 0.86 9.49 7.29
N ALA A 103 1.23 9.28 6.04
CA ALA A 103 0.63 10.01 4.93
C ALA A 103 -0.82 9.54 4.68
N ILE A 104 -1.64 10.44 4.14
CA ILE A 104 -3.04 10.17 3.80
C ILE A 104 -3.23 10.42 2.31
N VAL A 105 -3.71 9.40 1.58
CA VAL A 105 -4.09 9.50 0.17
C VAL A 105 -5.59 9.28 0.06
N MET A 106 -6.30 10.31 -0.39
CA MET A 106 -7.77 10.34 -0.40
C MET A 106 -8.38 9.85 -1.72
N ASP A 107 -9.70 9.70 -1.72
CA ASP A 107 -10.49 9.21 -2.84
C ASP A 107 -10.16 9.89 -4.18
N ASN A 108 -10.09 9.07 -5.23
CA ASN A 108 -9.82 9.51 -6.60
C ASN A 108 -8.46 10.20 -6.79
N ALA A 109 -7.58 10.19 -5.79
CA ALA A 109 -6.20 10.59 -6.02
C ALA A 109 -5.50 9.59 -6.95
N TYR A 110 -4.59 10.08 -7.77
CA TYR A 110 -3.83 9.28 -8.73
C TYR A 110 -2.34 9.55 -8.56
N ILE A 111 -1.61 8.53 -8.11
CA ILE A 111 -0.17 8.63 -7.85
C ILE A 111 0.55 7.88 -8.96
N GLU A 112 1.23 8.63 -9.84
CA GLU A 112 1.95 8.04 -10.97
C GLU A 112 3.27 7.39 -10.54
N THR A 113 3.75 6.53 -11.42
CA THR A 113 4.92 5.67 -11.19
C THR A 113 6.17 6.43 -10.74
N GLY A 114 6.97 5.82 -9.88
CA GLY A 114 8.23 6.36 -9.41
C GLY A 114 8.09 7.58 -8.49
N SER A 115 6.91 7.84 -7.94
CA SER A 115 6.65 9.02 -7.12
C SER A 115 6.76 8.71 -5.62
N ILE A 116 6.93 9.77 -4.82
CA ILE A 116 6.97 9.71 -3.37
C ILE A 116 5.93 10.68 -2.79
N VAL A 117 5.04 10.18 -1.96
CA VAL A 117 4.26 10.97 -1.02
C VAL A 117 5.03 11.01 0.29
N ALA A 118 5.48 12.18 0.70
CA ALA A 118 6.32 12.33 1.90
C ALA A 118 5.58 11.94 3.19
N ALA A 119 6.32 11.61 4.24
CA ALA A 119 5.74 11.29 5.54
C ALA A 119 4.83 12.42 6.05
N GLY A 120 3.66 12.05 6.60
CA GLY A 120 2.66 12.99 7.12
C GLY A 120 1.96 13.86 6.08
N ALA A 121 2.21 13.67 4.80
CA ALA A 121 1.56 14.45 3.75
C ALA A 121 0.09 14.04 3.54
N VAL A 122 -0.76 14.98 3.14
CA VAL A 122 -2.17 14.73 2.83
C VAL A 122 -2.43 15.03 1.36
N VAL A 123 -2.52 13.97 0.56
CA VAL A 123 -2.94 14.04 -0.85
C VAL A 123 -4.46 14.08 -0.88
N THR A 124 -5.00 15.25 -1.16
CA THR A 124 -6.45 15.49 -1.15
C THR A 124 -7.15 14.80 -2.32
N GLN A 125 -8.46 14.66 -2.19
CA GLN A 125 -9.32 14.01 -3.19
C GLN A 125 -9.08 14.53 -4.61
N GLY A 126 -8.97 13.61 -5.57
CA GLY A 126 -8.80 13.94 -6.98
C GLY A 126 -7.45 14.55 -7.37
N THR A 127 -6.51 14.64 -6.43
CA THR A 127 -5.16 15.15 -6.73
C THR A 127 -4.40 14.14 -7.59
N ARG A 128 -3.74 14.63 -8.64
CA ARG A 128 -2.79 13.85 -9.43
C ARG A 128 -1.36 14.21 -9.06
N VAL A 129 -0.59 13.19 -8.68
CA VAL A 129 0.85 13.28 -8.38
C VAL A 129 1.59 12.76 -9.61
N PRO A 130 2.28 13.63 -10.38
CA PRO A 130 2.96 13.22 -11.61
C PRO A 130 4.10 12.24 -11.35
N ALA A 131 4.42 11.44 -12.39
CA ALA A 131 5.50 10.46 -12.33
C ALA A 131 6.83 11.06 -11.88
N GLY A 132 7.56 10.32 -11.05
CA GLY A 132 8.90 10.72 -10.60
C GLY A 132 8.94 11.97 -9.73
N SER A 133 7.83 12.36 -9.09
CA SER A 133 7.76 13.56 -8.26
C SER A 133 7.62 13.24 -6.76
N ILE A 134 8.10 14.15 -5.92
CA ILE A 134 7.90 14.14 -4.47
C ILE A 134 6.85 15.19 -4.10
N TYR A 135 5.78 14.74 -3.45
CA TYR A 135 4.73 15.60 -2.89
C TYR A 135 4.80 15.59 -1.37
N ALA A 136 4.71 16.76 -0.75
CA ALA A 136 4.82 16.93 0.71
C ALA A 136 3.85 17.99 1.26
N GLY A 137 3.56 17.92 2.55
CA GLY A 137 2.73 18.88 3.27
C GLY A 137 1.25 18.52 3.36
N ASN A 138 0.47 19.39 3.96
CA ASN A 138 -0.99 19.29 4.10
C ASN A 138 -1.66 20.64 3.72
N PRO A 139 -2.36 20.74 2.57
CA PRO A 139 -2.44 19.74 1.50
C PRO A 139 -1.09 19.50 0.83
N ALA A 140 -0.87 18.28 0.34
CA ALA A 140 0.36 17.92 -0.35
C ALA A 140 0.54 18.69 -1.65
N LYS A 141 1.75 19.19 -1.88
CA LYS A 141 2.15 19.92 -3.07
C LYS A 141 3.47 19.39 -3.59
N TYR A 142 3.73 19.61 -4.87
CA TYR A 142 5.02 19.30 -5.47
C TYR A 142 6.16 19.95 -4.68
N LEU A 143 7.14 19.16 -4.31
CA LEU A 143 8.35 19.61 -3.62
C LEU A 143 9.55 19.64 -4.56
N LYS A 144 9.81 18.52 -5.24
CA LYS A 144 10.92 18.32 -6.19
C LYS A 144 10.77 17.00 -6.93
N ASP A 145 11.61 16.76 -7.92
CA ASP A 145 11.72 15.45 -8.59
C ASP A 145 12.42 14.41 -7.70
N VAL A 146 12.08 13.15 -7.92
CA VAL A 146 12.77 12.01 -7.32
C VAL A 146 14.14 11.88 -7.97
N SER A 147 15.21 11.83 -7.16
CA SER A 147 16.56 11.63 -7.70
C SER A 147 16.75 10.18 -8.16
N PRO A 148 17.69 9.90 -9.09
CA PRO A 148 18.01 8.53 -9.51
C PRO A 148 18.33 7.60 -8.33
N GLU A 149 19.07 8.08 -7.33
CA GLU A 149 19.43 7.32 -6.14
C GLU A 149 18.21 6.99 -5.28
N ALA A 150 17.24 7.93 -5.18
CA ALA A 150 15.98 7.70 -4.48
C ALA A 150 15.10 6.70 -5.24
N ALA A 151 15.14 6.72 -6.56
CA ALA A 151 14.37 5.77 -7.38
C ALA A 151 14.82 4.30 -7.18
N GLU A 152 16.10 4.06 -6.94
CA GLU A 152 16.61 2.71 -6.64
C GLU A 152 16.08 2.13 -5.31
N VAL A 153 15.60 3.00 -4.42
CA VAL A 153 15.10 2.58 -3.09
C VAL A 153 13.80 1.78 -3.22
N PHE A 154 12.94 2.04 -4.21
CA PHE A 154 11.62 1.41 -4.30
C PHE A 154 11.70 -0.12 -4.32
N LYS A 155 12.38 -0.68 -5.33
CA LYS A 155 12.54 -2.14 -5.46
C LYS A 155 13.34 -2.74 -4.31
N ARG A 156 14.41 -2.06 -3.89
CA ARG A 156 15.22 -2.50 -2.75
C ARG A 156 14.37 -2.61 -1.48
N THR A 157 13.53 -1.60 -1.20
CA THR A 157 12.61 -1.66 -0.05
C THR A 157 11.63 -2.81 -0.17
N ALA A 158 11.03 -3.01 -1.34
CA ALA A 158 10.12 -4.11 -1.58
C ALA A 158 10.78 -5.47 -1.28
N TYR A 159 11.97 -5.73 -1.80
CA TYR A 159 12.70 -6.96 -1.54
C TYR A 159 13.12 -7.10 -0.06
N ASN A 160 13.55 -6.03 0.58
CA ASN A 160 13.88 -6.04 2.01
C ASN A 160 12.66 -6.46 2.85
N TYR A 161 11.46 -5.99 2.51
CA TYR A 161 10.25 -6.38 3.25
C TYR A 161 9.89 -7.85 3.06
N VAL A 162 10.16 -8.44 1.90
CA VAL A 162 10.06 -9.91 1.69
C VAL A 162 11.08 -10.65 2.56
N GLU A 163 12.31 -10.17 2.61
CA GLU A 163 13.36 -10.75 3.47
C GLU A 163 13.00 -10.65 4.95
N TYR A 164 12.58 -9.46 5.43
CA TYR A 164 12.17 -9.27 6.82
C TYR A 164 11.02 -10.19 7.23
N ALA A 165 10.05 -10.39 6.34
CA ALA A 165 8.94 -11.32 6.58
C ALA A 165 9.42 -12.77 6.78
N SER A 166 10.51 -13.17 6.10
CA SER A 166 11.09 -14.51 6.24
C SER A 166 11.62 -14.80 7.65
N TRP A 167 12.04 -13.77 8.39
CA TRP A 167 12.52 -13.92 9.78
C TRP A 167 11.42 -14.39 10.73
N PHE A 168 10.15 -14.08 10.44
CA PHE A 168 9.00 -14.52 11.21
C PHE A 168 8.50 -15.91 10.80
N SER A 169 8.85 -16.36 9.60
CA SER A 169 8.49 -17.69 9.11
C SER A 169 9.44 -18.78 9.63
N ASN A 170 10.67 -18.41 10.02
CA ASN A 170 11.71 -19.31 10.54
C ASN A 170 12.38 -18.72 11.79
N PRO A 171 11.68 -18.67 12.94
CA PRO A 171 12.15 -17.97 14.15
C PRO A 171 13.39 -18.60 14.82
N THR A 172 13.95 -19.67 14.27
CA THR A 172 15.11 -20.40 14.81
C THR A 172 16.39 -20.23 14.00
N LYS A 173 16.43 -19.30 13.05
CA LYS A 173 17.66 -18.96 12.31
C LYS A 173 18.23 -17.62 12.75
#